data_172d52a8d96e89393ff1a0b8cd7e1014
#
_entry.id   172d52a8d96e89393ff1a0b8cd7e1014
#
_cell.length_a   1.000
_cell.length_b   1.000
_cell.length_c   1.000
_cell.angle_alpha   90.00
_cell.angle_beta   90.00
_cell.angle_gamma   90.00
#
_symmetry.space_group_name_H-M   'P 1'
#
loop_
_entity.id
_entity.type
_entity.pdbx_description
1 polymer ?
#
loop_
_entity_poly.entity_id
_entity_poly.type
_entity_poly.pdbx_seq_one_letter_code
_entity_poly.pdbx_strand_id
1 'polypeptide(L)'
;MVACAPPLSLNATFLQLWRSHLDLGPDDWRVRLSAYRRLGCREIFLQWVGLEGGRPDDWMASDALLRMIFDEAEHQGLGVHVGLPYDQRWWDVLAKPDQAALTAYLDQTRARGVAYMQAASWPKRRTFRGWYVPYELEQYNWASAERQALLMPWLDAFSRTAQATSPGVPCISTYHSRLPGEGSLTKLWSGILDRVRIHPMIQDGVGVAGLANYQSLAPLHDMLLARRASFDLILELFEELPSGSTDGSTFKARSADFDRVKQQWEVARGYGAKRVVAFAIDPWVIDNTPEARALMQAWLAARV
;
A
#
# COMPACT_ATOMS: atom_id res chain seq x y z
N MET A 1 6.74 36.39 14.67
CA MET A 1 5.92 35.23 15.06
C MET A 1 6.45 34.03 14.25
N VAL A 2 7.11 33.09 14.89
CA VAL A 2 7.49 31.81 14.24
C VAL A 2 6.19 31.05 14.09
N ALA A 3 5.73 30.85 12.86
CA ALA A 3 4.58 29.99 12.58
C ALA A 3 4.95 28.58 13.06
N CYS A 4 4.27 28.09 14.10
CA CYS A 4 4.41 26.71 14.52
C CYS A 4 4.10 25.83 13.31
N ALA A 5 5.04 24.95 12.91
CA ALA A 5 4.77 23.98 11.88
C ALA A 5 3.56 23.13 12.30
N PRO A 6 2.60 22.85 11.39
CA PRO A 6 1.46 22.03 11.74
C PRO A 6 1.93 20.66 12.22
N PRO A 7 1.20 20.05 13.16
CA PRO A 7 1.59 18.77 13.74
C PRO A 7 1.67 17.67 12.66
N LEU A 8 2.61 16.74 12.82
CA LEU A 8 2.75 15.57 11.95
C LEU A 8 1.43 14.79 11.96
N SER A 9 0.80 14.66 10.79
CA SER A 9 -0.47 13.96 10.62
C SER A 9 -0.49 13.20 9.30
N LEU A 10 -0.63 11.88 9.37
CA LEU A 10 -0.87 11.01 8.22
C LEU A 10 -2.36 10.71 8.12
N ASN A 11 -2.90 10.70 6.88
CA ASN A 11 -4.33 10.47 6.68
C ASN A 11 -4.71 9.00 6.90
N ALA A 12 -3.81 8.08 6.55
CA ALA A 12 -4.07 6.65 6.57
C ALA A 12 -2.80 5.85 6.90
N THR A 13 -2.99 4.57 7.17
CA THR A 13 -1.91 3.60 7.28
C THR A 13 -2.29 2.30 6.58
N PHE A 14 -1.30 1.62 6.01
CA PHE A 14 -1.44 0.22 5.68
C PHE A 14 -1.47 -0.63 6.95
N LEU A 15 -2.20 -1.73 6.88
CA LEU A 15 -2.17 -2.82 7.84
C LEU A 15 -1.97 -4.12 7.06
N GLN A 16 -0.78 -4.69 7.16
CA GLN A 16 -0.50 -6.01 6.64
C GLN A 16 -0.97 -7.05 7.65
N LEU A 17 -1.97 -7.84 7.28
CA LEU A 17 -2.38 -8.99 8.08
C LEU A 17 -1.39 -10.13 7.86
N TRP A 18 -0.96 -10.70 8.95
CA TRP A 18 -0.14 -11.91 9.00
C TRP A 18 -0.85 -12.98 9.80
N ARG A 19 -0.35 -14.20 9.75
CA ARG A 19 -0.90 -15.31 10.53
C ARG A 19 -1.01 -14.99 12.04
N SER A 20 -0.07 -14.23 12.57
CA SER A 20 -0.09 -13.75 13.95
C SER A 20 -1.26 -12.83 14.31
N HIS A 21 -1.92 -12.22 13.33
CA HIS A 21 -3.09 -11.38 13.56
C HIS A 21 -4.41 -12.18 13.59
N LEU A 22 -4.41 -13.42 13.08
CA LEU A 22 -5.65 -14.19 12.90
C LEU A 22 -6.33 -14.56 14.23
N ASP A 23 -5.54 -14.67 15.29
CA ASP A 23 -5.99 -15.06 16.64
C ASP A 23 -6.21 -13.86 17.58
N LEU A 24 -6.04 -12.62 17.09
CA LEU A 24 -6.24 -11.42 17.88
C LEU A 24 -7.72 -11.22 18.21
N GLY A 25 -8.00 -10.87 19.46
CA GLY A 25 -9.34 -10.60 19.95
C GLY A 25 -9.75 -9.12 19.82
N PRO A 26 -10.99 -8.77 20.22
CA PRO A 26 -11.52 -7.41 20.13
C PRO A 26 -10.66 -6.37 20.86
N ASP A 27 -10.08 -6.72 22.00
CA ASP A 27 -9.25 -5.79 22.78
C ASP A 27 -7.93 -5.49 22.09
N ASP A 28 -7.33 -6.48 21.42
CA ASP A 28 -6.12 -6.29 20.64
C ASP A 28 -6.36 -5.32 19.48
N TRP A 29 -7.48 -5.47 18.78
CA TRP A 29 -7.86 -4.59 17.68
C TRP A 29 -8.20 -3.19 18.18
N ARG A 30 -8.85 -3.06 19.34
CA ARG A 30 -9.11 -1.76 19.97
C ARG A 30 -7.82 -1.01 20.28
N VAL A 31 -6.84 -1.68 20.85
CA VAL A 31 -5.53 -1.08 21.16
C VAL A 31 -4.84 -0.59 19.89
N ARG A 32 -4.80 -1.42 18.84
CA ARG A 32 -4.17 -1.07 17.56
C ARG A 32 -4.85 0.11 16.88
N LEU A 33 -6.15 0.02 16.67
CA LEU A 33 -6.89 1.04 15.93
C LEU A 33 -6.97 2.37 16.68
N SER A 34 -7.04 2.34 18.01
CA SER A 34 -6.95 3.56 18.81
C SER A 34 -5.58 4.23 18.68
N ALA A 35 -4.50 3.44 18.60
CA ALA A 35 -3.17 3.99 18.35
C ALA A 35 -3.09 4.67 16.97
N TYR A 36 -3.66 4.09 15.92
CA TYR A 36 -3.74 4.73 14.60
C TYR A 36 -4.46 6.08 14.67
N ARG A 37 -5.58 6.13 15.40
CA ARG A 37 -6.32 7.39 15.62
C ARG A 37 -5.50 8.43 16.35
N ARG A 38 -4.81 8.05 17.41
CA ARG A 38 -3.93 8.93 18.18
C ARG A 38 -2.79 9.50 17.32
N LEU A 39 -2.27 8.72 16.39
CA LEU A 39 -1.24 9.14 15.43
C LEU A 39 -1.79 9.96 14.25
N GLY A 40 -3.11 10.13 14.16
CA GLY A 40 -3.75 11.04 13.21
C GLY A 40 -4.46 10.37 12.04
N CYS A 41 -4.39 9.05 11.91
CA CYS A 41 -5.05 8.34 10.81
C CYS A 41 -6.57 8.47 10.86
N ARG A 42 -7.17 8.49 9.66
CA ARG A 42 -8.61 8.48 9.42
C ARG A 42 -9.04 7.25 8.62
N GLU A 43 -8.12 6.61 7.94
CA GLU A 43 -8.37 5.46 7.07
C GLU A 43 -7.32 4.38 7.28
N ILE A 44 -7.71 3.13 7.00
CA ILE A 44 -6.85 1.95 7.02
C ILE A 44 -6.92 1.30 5.64
N PHE A 45 -5.76 0.89 5.12
CA PHE A 45 -5.67 -0.02 3.98
C PHE A 45 -5.31 -1.41 4.51
N LEU A 46 -6.31 -2.31 4.61
CA LEU A 46 -6.00 -3.72 4.77
C LEU A 46 -5.30 -4.19 3.51
N GLN A 47 -4.02 -4.50 3.60
CA GLN A 47 -3.21 -4.75 2.41
C GLN A 47 -3.70 -5.97 1.63
N TRP A 48 -4.17 -6.99 2.32
CA TRP A 48 -4.79 -8.20 1.78
C TRP A 48 -5.69 -8.87 2.82
N VAL A 49 -6.68 -9.58 2.33
CA VAL A 49 -7.55 -10.42 3.19
C VAL A 49 -7.06 -11.86 3.29
N GLY A 50 -6.00 -12.20 2.58
CA GLY A 50 -5.38 -13.52 2.63
C GLY A 50 -4.15 -13.59 1.75
N LEU A 51 -3.32 -14.58 2.03
CA LEU A 51 -2.14 -14.94 1.27
C LEU A 51 -2.38 -16.28 0.60
N GLU A 52 -2.17 -16.35 -0.71
CA GLU A 52 -2.38 -17.53 -1.55
C GLU A 52 -1.11 -17.82 -2.36
N GLY A 53 -1.06 -18.92 -3.05
CA GLY A 53 0.04 -19.29 -3.94
C GLY A 53 0.49 -20.74 -3.79
N GLY A 54 -0.24 -21.51 -2.97
CA GLY A 54 0.04 -22.94 -2.74
C GLY A 54 1.23 -23.17 -1.83
N ARG A 55 1.51 -22.23 -0.91
CA ARG A 55 2.56 -22.35 0.11
C ARG A 55 1.96 -22.93 1.41
N PRO A 56 2.77 -23.60 2.24
CA PRO A 56 2.28 -24.14 3.53
C PRO A 56 1.75 -23.07 4.48
N ASP A 57 2.14 -21.82 4.29
CA ASP A 57 1.74 -20.67 5.08
C ASP A 57 0.56 -19.89 4.49
N ASP A 58 -0.07 -20.38 3.42
CA ASP A 58 -1.30 -19.78 2.86
C ASP A 58 -2.41 -19.72 3.93
N TRP A 59 -3.15 -18.61 3.92
CA TRP A 59 -4.27 -18.38 4.84
C TRP A 59 -5.27 -17.38 4.26
N MET A 60 -6.51 -17.44 4.75
CA MET A 60 -7.55 -16.44 4.49
C MET A 60 -8.12 -15.95 5.82
N ALA A 61 -8.32 -14.63 5.93
CA ALA A 61 -9.03 -14.05 7.06
C ALA A 61 -10.49 -14.53 7.06
N SER A 62 -10.96 -14.97 8.23
CA SER A 62 -12.37 -15.33 8.39
C SER A 62 -13.26 -14.08 8.32
N ASP A 63 -14.51 -14.25 7.95
CA ASP A 63 -15.51 -13.17 8.02
C ASP A 63 -15.66 -12.64 9.45
N ALA A 64 -15.47 -13.48 10.45
CA ALA A 64 -15.53 -13.07 11.86
C ALA A 64 -14.40 -12.10 12.20
N LEU A 65 -13.17 -12.40 11.77
CA LEU A 65 -12.02 -11.51 11.97
C LEU A 65 -12.23 -10.17 11.25
N LEU A 66 -12.63 -10.21 9.99
CA LEU A 66 -12.84 -8.97 9.22
C LEU A 66 -13.98 -8.13 9.81
N ARG A 67 -15.07 -8.76 10.26
CA ARG A 67 -16.14 -8.04 10.99
C ARG A 67 -15.63 -7.37 12.24
N MET A 68 -14.81 -8.05 13.03
CA MET A 68 -14.20 -7.48 14.24
C MET A 68 -13.37 -6.23 13.92
N ILE A 69 -12.55 -6.28 12.85
CA ILE A 69 -11.78 -5.12 12.40
C ILE A 69 -12.70 -3.97 11.95
N PHE A 70 -13.75 -4.27 11.18
CA PHE A 70 -14.71 -3.27 10.74
C PHE A 70 -15.50 -2.65 11.88
N ASP A 71 -15.93 -3.45 12.86
CA ASP A 71 -16.67 -2.98 14.02
C ASP A 71 -15.82 -2.03 14.87
N GLU A 72 -14.56 -2.40 15.10
CA GLU A 72 -13.65 -1.53 15.84
C GLU A 72 -13.26 -0.28 15.03
N ALA A 73 -13.06 -0.40 13.73
CA ALA A 73 -12.82 0.76 12.84
C ALA A 73 -14.00 1.74 12.89
N GLU A 74 -15.23 1.23 12.88
CA GLU A 74 -16.43 2.05 13.03
C GLU A 74 -16.48 2.75 14.38
N HIS A 75 -16.16 2.04 15.46
CA HIS A 75 -16.08 2.61 16.80
C HIS A 75 -15.04 3.73 16.90
N GLN A 76 -13.89 3.56 16.28
CA GLN A 76 -12.81 4.55 16.25
C GLN A 76 -13.01 5.66 15.19
N GLY A 77 -14.03 5.59 14.34
CA GLY A 77 -14.26 6.53 13.24
C GLY A 77 -13.21 6.43 12.15
N LEU A 78 -12.74 5.21 11.84
CA LEU A 78 -11.77 4.92 10.77
C LEU A 78 -12.49 4.35 9.54
N GLY A 79 -12.15 4.84 8.35
CA GLY A 79 -12.53 4.21 7.09
C GLY A 79 -11.64 3.01 6.78
N VAL A 80 -12.15 2.04 6.04
CA VAL A 80 -11.42 0.82 5.68
C VAL A 80 -11.44 0.59 4.18
N HIS A 81 -10.27 0.54 3.58
CA HIS A 81 -10.04 0.00 2.25
C HIS A 81 -9.67 -1.48 2.37
N VAL A 82 -10.27 -2.31 1.54
CA VAL A 82 -10.09 -3.77 1.61
C VAL A 82 -9.20 -4.23 0.48
N GLY A 83 -8.04 -4.79 0.83
CA GLY A 83 -7.14 -5.44 -0.10
C GLY A 83 -7.64 -6.82 -0.50
N LEU A 84 -7.55 -7.13 -1.79
CA LEU A 84 -7.95 -8.42 -2.35
C LEU A 84 -7.03 -9.56 -1.84
N PRO A 85 -7.41 -10.82 -2.01
CA PRO A 85 -6.48 -11.93 -1.81
C PRO A 85 -5.19 -11.75 -2.64
N TYR A 86 -4.05 -11.98 -2.04
CA TYR A 86 -2.73 -11.80 -2.67
C TYR A 86 -2.07 -13.14 -2.96
N ASP A 87 -1.72 -13.39 -4.19
CA ASP A 87 -0.93 -14.55 -4.60
C ASP A 87 0.57 -14.23 -4.49
N GLN A 88 1.22 -14.86 -3.52
CA GLN A 88 2.62 -14.62 -3.15
C GLN A 88 3.65 -14.98 -4.23
N ARG A 89 3.22 -15.58 -5.34
CA ARG A 89 4.11 -15.91 -6.48
C ARG A 89 4.39 -14.70 -7.39
N TRP A 90 3.83 -13.52 -7.10
CA TRP A 90 3.94 -12.32 -7.94
C TRP A 90 5.37 -12.05 -8.42
N TRP A 91 6.30 -11.92 -7.51
CA TRP A 91 7.68 -11.62 -7.86
C TRP A 91 8.40 -12.79 -8.54
N ASP A 92 8.11 -14.01 -8.15
CA ASP A 92 8.67 -15.21 -8.78
C ASP A 92 8.23 -15.36 -10.24
N VAL A 93 6.98 -15.00 -10.54
CA VAL A 93 6.44 -15.04 -11.91
C VAL A 93 7.01 -13.89 -12.74
N LEU A 94 7.07 -12.68 -12.18
CA LEU A 94 7.62 -11.52 -12.89
C LEU A 94 9.11 -11.66 -13.21
N ALA A 95 9.87 -12.31 -12.34
CA ALA A 95 11.30 -12.54 -12.55
C ALA A 95 11.63 -13.47 -13.73
N LYS A 96 10.65 -14.24 -14.19
CA LYS A 96 10.83 -15.19 -15.31
C LYS A 96 10.41 -14.57 -16.62
N PRO A 97 11.11 -14.85 -17.74
CA PRO A 97 10.73 -14.38 -19.08
C PRO A 97 9.59 -15.24 -19.71
N ASP A 98 8.88 -16.02 -18.92
CA ASP A 98 7.81 -16.93 -19.39
C ASP A 98 6.49 -16.17 -19.50
N GLN A 99 6.15 -15.76 -20.72
CA GLN A 99 4.94 -15.01 -21.04
C GLN A 99 3.66 -15.84 -20.82
N ALA A 100 3.71 -17.14 -21.09
CA ALA A 100 2.56 -18.03 -20.88
C ALA A 100 2.25 -18.22 -19.39
N ALA A 101 3.29 -18.39 -18.58
CA ALA A 101 3.15 -18.47 -17.12
C ALA A 101 2.62 -17.15 -16.53
N LEU A 102 3.10 -15.99 -17.01
CA LEU A 102 2.58 -14.69 -16.60
C LEU A 102 1.10 -14.53 -16.96
N THR A 103 0.72 -14.89 -18.19
CA THR A 103 -0.69 -14.83 -18.64
C THR A 103 -1.59 -15.69 -17.75
N ALA A 104 -1.21 -16.94 -17.50
CA ALA A 104 -1.98 -17.83 -16.64
C ALA A 104 -2.10 -17.30 -15.20
N TYR A 105 -1.03 -16.75 -14.67
CA TYR A 105 -1.03 -16.13 -13.35
C TYR A 105 -1.96 -14.92 -13.27
N LEU A 106 -1.90 -14.02 -14.24
CA LEU A 106 -2.76 -12.84 -14.29
C LEU A 106 -4.23 -13.24 -14.43
N ASP A 107 -4.55 -14.25 -15.26
CA ASP A 107 -5.91 -14.77 -15.40
C ASP A 107 -6.44 -15.37 -14.08
N GLN A 108 -5.63 -16.14 -13.39
CA GLN A 108 -5.99 -16.75 -12.11
C GLN A 108 -6.23 -15.68 -11.03
N THR A 109 -5.31 -14.73 -10.86
CA THR A 109 -5.43 -13.67 -9.84
C THR A 109 -6.57 -12.72 -10.15
N ARG A 110 -6.82 -12.43 -11.43
CA ARG A 110 -7.99 -11.66 -11.87
C ARG A 110 -9.29 -12.37 -11.48
N ALA A 111 -9.45 -13.64 -11.86
CA ALA A 111 -10.65 -14.41 -11.54
C ALA A 111 -10.90 -14.46 -10.03
N ARG A 112 -9.84 -14.67 -9.24
CA ARG A 112 -9.91 -14.74 -7.78
C ARG A 112 -10.33 -13.41 -7.15
N GLY A 113 -9.70 -12.31 -7.55
CA GLY A 113 -10.00 -10.99 -7.01
C GLY A 113 -11.38 -10.48 -7.41
N VAL A 114 -11.79 -10.69 -8.66
CA VAL A 114 -13.14 -10.36 -9.15
C VAL A 114 -14.21 -11.14 -8.37
N ALA A 115 -14.03 -12.44 -8.21
CA ALA A 115 -14.96 -13.26 -7.44
C ALA A 115 -15.07 -12.80 -5.97
N TYR A 116 -13.95 -12.43 -5.36
CA TYR A 116 -13.94 -11.89 -4.00
C TYR A 116 -14.74 -10.58 -3.90
N MET A 117 -14.50 -9.61 -4.78
CA MET A 117 -15.22 -8.34 -4.79
C MET A 117 -16.73 -8.52 -4.98
N GLN A 118 -17.14 -9.46 -5.82
CA GLN A 118 -18.56 -9.74 -6.10
C GLN A 118 -19.28 -10.43 -4.94
N ALA A 119 -18.57 -11.29 -4.21
CA ALA A 119 -19.14 -12.06 -3.10
C ALA A 119 -19.12 -11.30 -1.76
N ALA A 120 -18.20 -10.37 -1.57
CA ALA A 120 -17.98 -9.70 -0.31
C ALA A 120 -19.13 -8.77 0.09
N SER A 121 -19.46 -8.76 1.38
CA SER A 121 -20.49 -7.87 1.94
C SER A 121 -19.94 -6.53 2.45
N TRP A 122 -18.63 -6.34 2.44
CA TRP A 122 -17.94 -5.16 2.99
C TRP A 122 -18.38 -3.83 2.39
N PRO A 123 -18.70 -3.72 1.08
CA PRO A 123 -19.22 -2.48 0.52
C PRO A 123 -20.50 -1.94 1.17
N LYS A 124 -21.26 -2.80 1.88
CA LYS A 124 -22.46 -2.39 2.62
C LYS A 124 -22.13 -1.74 3.98
N ARG A 125 -20.89 -1.84 4.44
CA ARG A 125 -20.46 -1.24 5.70
C ARG A 125 -20.25 0.26 5.55
N ARG A 126 -20.72 1.04 6.50
CA ARG A 126 -20.58 2.50 6.50
C ARG A 126 -19.12 2.98 6.46
N THR A 127 -18.23 2.22 7.05
CA THR A 127 -16.79 2.50 7.11
C THR A 127 -16.02 2.03 5.90
N PHE A 128 -16.61 1.25 5.01
CA PHE A 128 -15.94 0.84 3.76
C PHE A 128 -15.64 2.06 2.88
N ARG A 129 -14.40 2.12 2.34
CA ARG A 129 -13.93 3.23 1.51
C ARG A 129 -13.58 2.83 0.09
N GLY A 130 -13.31 1.56 -0.17
CA GLY A 130 -12.97 1.07 -1.50
C GLY A 130 -12.13 -0.19 -1.47
N TRP A 131 -11.72 -0.60 -2.66
CA TRP A 131 -10.90 -1.77 -2.88
C TRP A 131 -9.43 -1.38 -3.08
N TYR A 132 -8.54 -2.22 -2.61
CA TYR A 132 -7.11 -2.13 -2.86
C TYR A 132 -6.63 -3.39 -3.58
N VAL A 133 -5.92 -3.22 -4.69
CA VAL A 133 -5.30 -4.30 -5.46
C VAL A 133 -3.90 -4.52 -4.88
N PRO A 134 -3.63 -5.64 -4.17
CA PRO A 134 -2.43 -5.81 -3.36
C PRO A 134 -1.19 -6.23 -4.15
N TYR A 135 -1.06 -5.73 -5.36
CA TYR A 135 0.07 -5.97 -6.26
C TYR A 135 0.77 -4.66 -6.55
N GLU A 136 2.09 -4.68 -6.65
CA GLU A 136 2.89 -3.48 -6.84
C GLU A 136 3.37 -3.39 -8.28
N LEU A 137 3.23 -2.22 -8.88
CA LEU A 137 3.68 -1.94 -10.24
C LEU A 137 4.98 -1.13 -10.22
N GLU A 138 5.89 -1.43 -11.14
CA GLU A 138 7.13 -0.69 -11.30
C GLU A 138 7.65 -0.80 -12.75
N GLN A 139 8.60 0.06 -13.12
CA GLN A 139 9.00 0.22 -14.51
C GLN A 139 9.90 -0.90 -15.06
N TYR A 140 10.59 -1.66 -14.22
CA TYR A 140 11.51 -2.70 -14.66
C TYR A 140 10.77 -3.91 -15.24
N ASN A 141 9.86 -4.49 -14.46
CA ASN A 141 9.09 -5.66 -14.89
C ASN A 141 8.04 -5.33 -15.95
N TRP A 142 7.53 -4.11 -15.97
CA TRP A 142 6.49 -3.67 -16.91
C TRP A 142 7.02 -2.78 -18.02
N ALA A 143 8.29 -2.94 -18.41
CA ALA A 143 8.93 -2.13 -19.44
C ALA A 143 8.44 -2.46 -20.86
N SER A 144 8.20 -3.74 -21.16
CA SER A 144 7.87 -4.18 -22.52
C SER A 144 6.41 -3.96 -22.90
N ALA A 145 6.18 -3.69 -24.19
CA ALA A 145 4.82 -3.55 -24.73
C ALA A 145 3.99 -4.82 -24.57
N GLU A 146 4.61 -5.99 -24.69
CA GLU A 146 3.96 -7.29 -24.53
C GLU A 146 3.43 -7.46 -23.11
N ARG A 147 4.23 -7.15 -22.09
CA ARG A 147 3.81 -7.21 -20.70
C ARG A 147 2.72 -6.19 -20.38
N GLN A 148 2.84 -4.97 -20.89
CA GLN A 148 1.82 -3.95 -20.72
C GLN A 148 0.49 -4.35 -21.39
N ALA A 149 0.54 -5.05 -22.53
CA ALA A 149 -0.66 -5.58 -23.18
C ALA A 149 -1.40 -6.64 -22.33
N LEU A 150 -0.68 -7.38 -21.48
CA LEU A 150 -1.29 -8.29 -20.49
C LEU A 150 -1.81 -7.56 -19.25
N LEU A 151 -1.09 -6.53 -18.81
CA LEU A 151 -1.42 -5.77 -17.62
C LEU A 151 -2.74 -5.00 -17.75
N MET A 152 -2.98 -4.36 -18.90
CA MET A 152 -4.13 -3.47 -19.09
C MET A 152 -5.48 -4.15 -18.88
N PRO A 153 -5.80 -5.31 -19.52
CA PRO A 153 -7.07 -5.99 -19.28
C PRO A 153 -7.20 -6.53 -17.84
N TRP A 154 -6.10 -6.87 -17.20
CA TRP A 154 -6.07 -7.31 -15.81
C TRP A 154 -6.47 -6.14 -14.86
N LEU A 155 -5.88 -4.96 -15.04
CA LEU A 155 -6.26 -3.76 -14.29
C LEU A 155 -7.68 -3.30 -14.59
N ASP A 156 -8.11 -3.36 -15.85
CA ASP A 156 -9.45 -2.94 -16.26
C ASP A 156 -10.53 -3.82 -15.63
N ALA A 157 -10.29 -5.12 -15.53
CA ALA A 157 -11.21 -6.03 -14.86
C ALA A 157 -11.42 -5.68 -13.38
N PHE A 158 -10.35 -5.40 -12.64
CA PHE A 158 -10.46 -4.93 -11.26
C PHE A 158 -11.16 -3.57 -11.16
N SER A 159 -10.82 -2.66 -12.04
CA SER A 159 -11.43 -1.33 -12.09
C SER A 159 -12.94 -1.39 -12.31
N ARG A 160 -13.39 -2.14 -13.29
CA ARG A 160 -14.83 -2.32 -13.59
C ARG A 160 -15.57 -3.00 -12.45
N THR A 161 -14.98 -4.06 -11.88
CA THR A 161 -15.62 -4.77 -10.76
C THR A 161 -15.69 -3.90 -9.52
N ALA A 162 -14.64 -3.13 -9.22
CA ALA A 162 -14.66 -2.19 -8.11
C ALA A 162 -15.77 -1.14 -8.29
N GLN A 163 -15.92 -0.55 -9.48
CA GLN A 163 -16.96 0.43 -9.77
C GLN A 163 -18.37 -0.17 -9.71
N ALA A 164 -18.51 -1.45 -10.01
CA ALA A 164 -19.81 -2.15 -9.92
C ALA A 164 -20.18 -2.54 -8.47
N THR A 165 -19.20 -2.70 -7.59
CA THR A 165 -19.41 -3.18 -6.22
C THR A 165 -19.21 -2.10 -5.15
N SER A 166 -18.70 -0.93 -5.53
CA SER A 166 -18.40 0.19 -4.61
C SER A 166 -18.48 1.54 -5.33
N PRO A 167 -18.56 2.67 -4.61
CA PRO A 167 -18.70 3.98 -5.22
C PRO A 167 -17.42 4.57 -5.81
N GLY A 168 -16.33 3.82 -5.95
CA GLY A 168 -15.05 4.37 -6.39
C GLY A 168 -14.24 3.43 -7.27
N VAL A 169 -13.10 3.94 -7.71
CA VAL A 169 -12.07 3.15 -8.41
C VAL A 169 -11.14 2.48 -7.40
N PRO A 170 -10.54 1.33 -7.74
CA PRO A 170 -9.61 0.67 -6.82
C PRO A 170 -8.29 1.43 -6.76
N CYS A 171 -7.60 1.29 -5.62
CA CYS A 171 -6.24 1.75 -5.44
C CYS A 171 -5.23 0.64 -5.76
N ILE A 172 -4.05 1.01 -6.23
CA ILE A 172 -2.90 0.10 -6.42
C ILE A 172 -1.60 0.84 -6.14
N SER A 173 -0.64 0.17 -5.51
CA SER A 173 0.68 0.74 -5.22
C SER A 173 1.61 0.70 -6.42
N THR A 174 2.53 1.64 -6.44
CA THR A 174 3.65 1.69 -7.39
C THR A 174 4.89 2.23 -6.72
N TYR A 175 6.06 1.80 -7.18
CA TYR A 175 7.35 2.29 -6.71
C TYR A 175 8.34 2.43 -7.88
N HIS A 176 9.41 3.18 -7.66
CA HIS A 176 10.51 3.26 -8.61
C HIS A 176 11.52 2.16 -8.33
N SER A 177 11.62 1.18 -9.23
CA SER A 177 12.60 0.09 -9.11
C SER A 177 14.01 0.61 -9.31
N ARG A 178 14.95 0.12 -8.49
CA ARG A 178 16.39 0.37 -8.63
C ARG A 178 17.08 -0.60 -9.58
N LEU A 179 16.35 -1.61 -10.09
CA LEU A 179 16.91 -2.54 -11.07
C LEU A 179 17.16 -1.82 -12.39
N PRO A 180 18.33 -2.06 -13.03
CA PRO A 180 18.70 -1.40 -14.28
C PRO A 180 17.82 -1.91 -15.42
N GLY A 181 17.26 -1.00 -16.22
CA GLY A 181 16.41 -1.34 -17.36
C GLY A 181 15.96 -0.09 -18.12
N GLU A 182 15.30 -0.29 -19.26
CA GLU A 182 14.85 0.78 -20.14
C GLU A 182 13.42 1.27 -19.83
N GLY A 183 12.76 0.67 -18.84
CA GLY A 183 11.39 1.03 -18.46
C GLY A 183 11.29 2.45 -17.90
N SER A 184 10.12 3.05 -18.09
CA SER A 184 9.78 4.36 -17.53
C SER A 184 8.50 4.28 -16.74
N LEU A 185 8.58 4.60 -15.45
CA LEU A 185 7.43 4.64 -14.57
C LEU A 185 6.39 5.66 -15.04
N THR A 186 6.85 6.80 -15.56
CA THR A 186 5.98 7.85 -16.14
C THR A 186 5.23 7.35 -17.36
N LYS A 187 5.91 6.66 -18.29
CA LYS A 187 5.27 6.09 -19.49
C LYS A 187 4.28 4.99 -19.13
N LEU A 188 4.65 4.12 -18.19
CA LEU A 188 3.76 3.07 -17.70
C LEU A 188 2.46 3.66 -17.16
N TRP A 189 2.54 4.61 -16.24
CA TRP A 189 1.37 5.23 -15.63
C TRP A 189 0.58 6.11 -16.58
N SER A 190 1.23 6.81 -17.51
CA SER A 190 0.51 7.51 -18.58
C SER A 190 -0.35 6.55 -19.38
N GLY A 191 0.22 5.41 -19.80
CA GLY A 191 -0.51 4.39 -20.55
C GLY A 191 -1.65 3.73 -19.76
N ILE A 192 -1.46 3.52 -18.44
CA ILE A 192 -2.51 3.01 -17.57
C ILE A 192 -3.66 4.00 -17.47
N LEU A 193 -3.36 5.26 -17.12
CA LEU A 193 -4.38 6.30 -16.90
C LEU A 193 -5.14 6.69 -18.17
N ASP A 194 -4.59 6.44 -19.36
CA ASP A 194 -5.27 6.62 -20.62
C ASP A 194 -6.38 5.57 -20.88
N ARG A 195 -6.31 4.42 -20.20
CA ARG A 195 -7.14 3.24 -20.51
C ARG A 195 -7.94 2.72 -19.34
N VAL A 196 -7.44 2.89 -18.12
CA VAL A 196 -7.99 2.27 -16.90
C VAL A 196 -8.28 3.33 -15.85
N ARG A 197 -9.45 3.26 -15.25
CA ARG A 197 -9.82 4.10 -14.11
C ARG A 197 -9.33 3.45 -12.82
N ILE A 198 -8.18 3.87 -12.36
CA ILE A 198 -7.51 3.33 -11.16
C ILE A 198 -6.79 4.46 -10.43
N HIS A 199 -6.64 4.33 -9.11
CA HIS A 199 -6.01 5.35 -8.27
C HIS A 199 -4.60 4.91 -7.88
N PRO A 200 -3.55 5.59 -8.39
CA PRO A 200 -2.17 5.25 -8.02
C PRO A 200 -1.84 5.67 -6.60
N MET A 201 -1.11 4.80 -5.90
CA MET A 201 -0.51 5.08 -4.60
C MET A 201 1.01 4.98 -4.74
N ILE A 202 1.71 6.10 -4.67
CA ILE A 202 3.15 6.17 -4.93
C ILE A 202 3.90 5.88 -3.64
N GLN A 203 4.68 4.81 -3.61
CA GLN A 203 5.63 4.56 -2.52
C GLN A 203 6.81 5.52 -2.66
N ASP A 204 7.15 6.23 -1.59
CA ASP A 204 8.27 7.17 -1.61
C ASP A 204 9.63 6.46 -1.70
N GLY A 205 9.70 5.18 -1.33
CA GLY A 205 10.90 4.37 -1.41
C GLY A 205 12.02 4.83 -0.48
N VAL A 206 11.72 5.72 0.46
CA VAL A 206 12.73 6.34 1.34
C VAL A 206 13.33 5.32 2.31
N GLY A 207 12.55 4.34 2.73
CA GLY A 207 13.02 3.26 3.60
C GLY A 207 14.12 2.41 2.97
N VAL A 208 14.14 2.33 1.64
CA VAL A 208 15.08 1.51 0.86
C VAL A 208 16.17 2.36 0.21
N ALA A 209 15.82 3.52 -0.34
CA ALA A 209 16.73 4.33 -1.17
C ALA A 209 17.04 5.71 -0.58
N GLY A 210 16.50 6.04 0.59
CA GLY A 210 16.71 7.34 1.24
C GLY A 210 15.91 8.48 0.59
N LEU A 211 16.02 9.67 1.14
CA LEU A 211 15.29 10.86 0.70
C LEU A 211 15.57 11.25 -0.76
N ALA A 212 16.74 10.91 -1.29
CA ALA A 212 17.08 11.15 -2.69
C ALA A 212 16.14 10.45 -3.67
N ASN A 213 15.39 9.43 -3.26
CA ASN A 213 14.45 8.72 -4.11
C ASN A 213 13.30 9.60 -4.65
N TYR A 214 12.99 10.70 -3.97
CA TYR A 214 12.03 11.67 -4.50
C TYR A 214 12.47 12.27 -5.85
N GLN A 215 13.77 12.34 -6.13
CA GLN A 215 14.27 12.76 -7.44
C GLN A 215 13.92 11.75 -8.53
N SER A 216 14.01 10.45 -8.22
CA SER A 216 13.61 9.37 -9.15
C SER A 216 12.11 9.36 -9.42
N LEU A 217 11.30 9.80 -8.47
CA LEU A 217 9.84 9.90 -8.58
C LEU A 217 9.36 11.18 -9.26
N ALA A 218 10.20 12.21 -9.36
CA ALA A 218 9.81 13.53 -9.86
C ALA A 218 9.14 13.49 -11.25
N PRO A 219 9.64 12.74 -12.25
CA PRO A 219 8.97 12.67 -13.56
C PRO A 219 7.56 12.12 -13.51
N LEU A 220 7.31 11.10 -12.68
CA LEU A 220 5.96 10.56 -12.45
C LEU A 220 5.08 11.60 -11.75
N HIS A 221 5.58 12.20 -10.69
CA HIS A 221 4.88 13.23 -9.91
C HIS A 221 4.45 14.41 -10.79
N ASP A 222 5.37 14.95 -11.58
CA ASP A 222 5.10 16.06 -12.50
C ASP A 222 4.02 15.69 -13.53
N MET A 223 4.08 14.48 -14.07
CA MET A 223 3.07 13.98 -15.02
C MET A 223 1.69 13.89 -14.36
N LEU A 224 1.60 13.37 -13.14
CA LEU A 224 0.32 13.26 -12.42
C LEU A 224 -0.27 14.63 -12.12
N LEU A 225 0.54 15.60 -11.70
CA LEU A 225 0.11 16.98 -11.47
C LEU A 225 -0.35 17.65 -12.78
N ALA A 226 0.40 17.51 -13.86
CA ALA A 226 0.05 18.06 -15.17
C ALA A 226 -1.29 17.51 -15.69
N ARG A 227 -1.57 16.24 -15.43
CA ARG A 227 -2.84 15.57 -15.77
C ARG A 227 -3.96 15.87 -14.78
N ARG A 228 -3.69 16.55 -13.68
CA ARG A 228 -4.62 16.70 -12.55
C ARG A 228 -5.16 15.35 -12.05
N ALA A 229 -4.34 14.33 -12.14
CA ALA A 229 -4.67 12.98 -11.66
C ALA A 229 -4.66 12.94 -10.13
N SER A 230 -5.67 12.30 -9.54
CA SER A 230 -5.67 12.03 -8.11
C SER A 230 -4.75 10.86 -7.78
N PHE A 231 -3.92 11.00 -6.77
CA PHE A 231 -3.00 9.96 -6.30
C PHE A 231 -2.75 10.07 -4.80
N ASP A 232 -2.25 9.01 -4.19
CA ASP A 232 -1.77 9.02 -2.81
C ASP A 232 -0.24 8.92 -2.76
N LEU A 233 0.35 9.43 -1.69
CA LEU A 233 1.77 9.24 -1.37
C LEU A 233 1.89 8.32 -0.16
N ILE A 234 2.67 7.25 -0.30
CA ILE A 234 2.99 6.31 0.78
C ILE A 234 4.36 6.67 1.35
N LEU A 235 4.41 6.93 2.65
CA LEU A 235 5.66 7.15 3.38
C LEU A 235 6.12 5.86 4.05
N GLU A 236 7.31 5.38 3.70
CA GLU A 236 7.93 4.22 4.34
C GLU A 236 8.50 4.60 5.70
N LEU A 237 7.98 4.00 6.76
CA LEU A 237 8.37 4.27 8.15
C LEU A 237 9.45 3.31 8.68
N PHE A 238 10.05 2.56 7.79
CA PHE A 238 11.17 1.65 8.09
C PHE A 238 12.45 2.14 7.41
N GLU A 239 13.56 1.58 7.85
CA GLU A 239 14.87 1.69 7.21
C GLU A 239 15.38 0.29 6.91
N GLU A 240 15.65 0.00 5.64
CA GLU A 240 16.25 -1.26 5.23
C GLU A 240 17.66 -1.36 5.79
N LEU A 241 17.96 -2.49 6.41
CA LEU A 241 19.29 -2.79 6.91
C LEU A 241 20.12 -3.51 5.86
N PRO A 242 21.45 -3.31 5.82
CA PRO A 242 22.33 -4.04 4.93
C PRO A 242 22.11 -5.55 5.06
N SER A 243 21.82 -6.20 3.96
CA SER A 243 21.68 -7.64 3.86
C SER A 243 22.57 -8.15 2.72
N GLY A 244 22.98 -9.40 2.75
CA GLY A 244 23.88 -9.96 1.74
C GLY A 244 23.26 -10.15 0.35
N SER A 245 22.01 -9.71 0.13
CA SER A 245 21.29 -9.86 -1.12
C SER A 245 20.61 -8.54 -1.52
N THR A 246 20.50 -8.31 -2.83
CA THR A 246 19.82 -7.14 -3.41
C THR A 246 18.45 -7.48 -4.00
N ASP A 247 18.02 -8.73 -3.90
CA ASP A 247 16.78 -9.26 -4.47
C ASP A 247 15.58 -9.28 -3.49
N GLY A 248 15.78 -8.76 -2.28
CA GLY A 248 14.76 -8.75 -1.22
C GLY A 248 14.59 -10.07 -0.47
N SER A 249 15.28 -11.15 -0.87
CA SER A 249 15.18 -12.47 -0.22
C SER A 249 15.63 -12.48 1.24
N THR A 250 16.47 -11.52 1.63
CA THR A 250 16.99 -11.33 2.97
C THR A 250 16.63 -9.97 3.54
N PHE A 251 15.47 -9.44 3.16
CA PHE A 251 15.00 -8.13 3.64
C PHE A 251 14.95 -8.08 5.16
N LYS A 252 15.69 -7.14 5.72
CA LYS A 252 15.68 -6.79 7.14
C LYS A 252 15.50 -5.30 7.27
N ALA A 253 14.70 -4.88 8.21
CA ALA A 253 14.43 -3.47 8.43
C ALA A 253 14.27 -3.18 9.92
N ARG A 254 14.40 -1.91 10.27
CA ARG A 254 14.05 -1.35 11.57
C ARG A 254 13.15 -0.13 11.39
N SER A 255 12.54 0.34 12.48
CA SER A 255 11.79 1.58 12.45
C SER A 255 12.70 2.75 12.07
N ALA A 256 12.18 3.67 11.27
CA ALA A 256 12.84 4.92 10.94
C ALA A 256 13.04 5.79 12.18
N ASP A 257 14.08 6.63 12.19
CA ASP A 257 14.15 7.69 13.18
C ASP A 257 13.16 8.83 12.84
N PHE A 258 12.78 9.57 13.88
CA PHE A 258 11.77 10.62 13.75
C PHE A 258 12.23 11.81 12.89
N ASP A 259 13.53 12.12 12.86
CA ASP A 259 14.06 13.23 12.05
C ASP A 259 13.91 12.92 10.55
N ARG A 260 14.13 11.67 10.15
CA ARG A 260 13.86 11.24 8.78
C ARG A 260 12.36 11.32 8.46
N VAL A 261 11.49 10.84 9.36
CA VAL A 261 10.03 10.90 9.16
C VAL A 261 9.53 12.33 9.02
N LYS A 262 10.10 13.28 9.80
CA LYS A 262 9.80 14.72 9.63
C LYS A 262 10.18 15.24 8.24
N GLN A 263 11.34 14.85 7.72
CA GLN A 263 11.77 15.26 6.39
C GLN A 263 10.86 14.70 5.29
N GLN A 264 10.44 13.42 5.40
CA GLN A 264 9.42 12.85 4.52
C GLN A 264 8.10 13.64 4.60
N TRP A 265 7.68 13.99 5.81
CA TRP A 265 6.46 14.78 6.03
C TRP A 265 6.54 16.17 5.41
N GLU A 266 7.67 16.87 5.51
CA GLU A 266 7.84 18.17 4.86
C GLU A 266 7.72 18.07 3.34
N VAL A 267 8.26 17.02 2.72
CA VAL A 267 8.04 16.76 1.30
C VAL A 267 6.56 16.50 1.01
N ALA A 268 5.93 15.62 1.80
CA ALA A 268 4.54 15.21 1.62
C ALA A 268 3.55 16.38 1.67
N ARG A 269 3.79 17.38 2.51
CA ARG A 269 2.94 18.58 2.63
C ARG A 269 2.80 19.37 1.34
N GLY A 270 3.83 19.38 0.51
CA GLY A 270 3.84 20.07 -0.78
C GLY A 270 3.58 19.16 -1.99
N TYR A 271 3.35 17.87 -1.77
CA TYR A 271 3.33 16.89 -2.84
C TYR A 271 2.02 16.88 -3.65
N GLY A 272 0.94 17.43 -3.13
CA GLY A 272 -0.36 17.47 -3.81
C GLY A 272 -1.10 16.12 -3.83
N ALA A 273 -0.69 15.17 -2.99
CA ALA A 273 -1.38 13.89 -2.83
C ALA A 273 -2.76 14.06 -2.17
N LYS A 274 -3.73 13.26 -2.58
CA LYS A 274 -5.05 13.18 -1.95
C LYS A 274 -4.95 12.69 -0.50
N ARG A 275 -4.09 11.69 -0.27
CA ARG A 275 -3.79 11.15 1.05
C ARG A 275 -2.28 10.96 1.19
N VAL A 276 -1.81 11.14 2.42
CA VAL A 276 -0.48 10.72 2.84
C VAL A 276 -0.66 9.50 3.72
N VAL A 277 -0.13 8.38 3.30
CA VAL A 277 -0.38 7.04 3.85
C VAL A 277 0.89 6.48 4.47
N ALA A 278 0.83 6.01 5.71
CA ALA A 278 1.98 5.36 6.34
C ALA A 278 2.14 3.91 5.86
N PHE A 279 3.36 3.51 5.59
CA PHE A 279 3.73 2.10 5.50
C PHE A 279 4.82 1.77 6.52
N ALA A 280 4.46 1.28 7.64
CA ALA A 280 3.13 1.19 8.23
C ALA A 280 3.24 1.49 9.73
N ILE A 281 2.18 1.99 10.34
CA ILE A 281 2.17 2.20 11.79
C ILE A 281 2.38 0.87 12.52
N ASP A 282 1.71 -0.22 12.12
CA ASP A 282 2.00 -1.56 12.57
C ASP A 282 2.89 -2.28 11.51
N PRO A 283 4.13 -2.68 11.77
CA PRO A 283 4.75 -2.75 13.10
C PRO A 283 5.65 -1.54 13.48
N TRP A 284 5.96 -0.64 12.55
CA TRP A 284 7.11 0.27 12.68
C TRP A 284 6.97 1.35 13.76
N VAL A 285 5.75 1.63 14.22
CA VAL A 285 5.49 2.63 15.26
C VAL A 285 4.94 2.01 16.55
N ILE A 286 4.13 0.96 16.43
CA ILE A 286 3.45 0.38 17.61
C ILE A 286 4.03 -0.97 18.08
N ASP A 287 5.08 -1.45 17.45
CA ASP A 287 5.76 -2.66 17.90
C ASP A 287 6.56 -2.43 19.19
N ASN A 288 6.89 -3.52 19.88
CA ASN A 288 7.61 -3.50 21.15
C ASN A 288 9.14 -3.51 20.95
N THR A 289 9.64 -2.78 19.97
CA THR A 289 11.08 -2.54 19.78
C THR A 289 11.48 -1.19 20.34
N PRO A 290 12.75 -1.00 20.74
CA PRO A 290 13.24 0.32 21.21
C PRO A 290 13.03 1.41 20.17
N GLU A 291 13.30 1.12 18.89
CA GLU A 291 13.18 2.05 17.78
C GLU A 291 11.72 2.45 17.53
N ALA A 292 10.80 1.49 17.53
CA ALA A 292 9.37 1.77 17.36
C ALA A 292 8.83 2.62 18.52
N ARG A 293 9.20 2.30 19.76
CA ARG A 293 8.82 3.11 20.92
C ARG A 293 9.36 4.52 20.84
N ALA A 294 10.62 4.71 20.44
CA ALA A 294 11.22 6.02 20.26
C ALA A 294 10.49 6.84 19.19
N LEU A 295 10.20 6.23 18.05
CA LEU A 295 9.44 6.86 16.97
C LEU A 295 8.04 7.28 17.43
N MET A 296 7.32 6.41 18.13
CA MET A 296 5.97 6.70 18.62
C MET A 296 5.98 7.86 19.63
N GLN A 297 6.91 7.87 20.59
CA GLN A 297 7.03 8.92 21.58
C GLN A 297 7.33 10.27 20.93
N ALA A 298 8.29 10.32 20.01
CA ALA A 298 8.65 11.54 19.31
C ALA A 298 7.50 12.07 18.43
N TRP A 299 6.80 11.18 17.75
CA TRP A 299 5.63 11.53 16.93
C TRP A 299 4.51 12.13 17.78
N LEU A 300 4.14 11.46 18.86
CA LEU A 300 3.09 11.97 19.76
C LEU A 300 3.46 13.30 20.37
N ALA A 301 4.72 13.50 20.78
CA ALA A 301 5.21 14.78 21.30
C ALA A 301 5.13 15.93 20.28
N ALA A 302 5.33 15.63 19.00
CA ALA A 302 5.24 16.62 17.92
C ALA A 302 3.79 16.99 17.53
N ARG A 303 2.79 16.31 18.09
CA ARG A 303 1.37 16.58 17.83
C ARG A 303 0.73 17.51 18.89
N VAL A 304 1.45 17.83 19.94
CA VAL A 304 0.96 18.68 21.05
C VAL A 304 1.14 20.17 20.77
#